data_1f009f6848a42544975f2d18d8c00477
#
_entry.id   1f009f6848a42544975f2d18d8c00477
#
_cell.length_a   1.000
_cell.length_b   1.000
_cell.length_c   1.000
_cell.angle_alpha   90.00
_cell.angle_beta   90.00
_cell.angle_gamma   90.00
#
_symmetry.space_group_name_H-M   'P 1'
#
loop_
_entity.id
_entity.type
_entity.pdbx_description
1 polymer ?
#
loop_
_entity_poly.entity_id
_entity_poly.type
_entity_poly.pdbx_seq_one_letter_code
_entity_poly.pdbx_strand_id
1 'polypeptide(L)'
;MSAVDIVKDFMIALEAKEFDKAASYLSDEFVFSGWTPQPLDKDQFITVMRELKAGLPNLSFHFHTVKDVHDLEQEDSVKAAVQMTGTQTDGFILPPLGLPPIPQMARTVSLPEEQWSYTLQNGKIARIMVHRVPGGGIQGLLHQLGIDVPIIQ
;
A
#
# COMPACT_ATOMS: atom_id res chain seq x y z
N MET A 1 -14.38 -17.81 -1.49
CA MET A 1 -13.33 -17.11 -2.24
C MET A 1 -11.97 -17.59 -1.80
N SER A 2 -11.07 -17.78 -2.73
CA SER A 2 -9.70 -18.12 -2.38
C SER A 2 -8.97 -16.90 -1.82
N ALA A 3 -7.84 -17.14 -1.16
CA ALA A 3 -7.01 -16.06 -0.64
C ALA A 3 -6.57 -15.13 -1.78
N VAL A 4 -6.20 -15.69 -2.93
CA VAL A 4 -5.81 -14.91 -4.10
C VAL A 4 -6.95 -14.00 -4.56
N ASP A 5 -8.18 -14.51 -4.59
CA ASP A 5 -9.33 -13.72 -5.01
C ASP A 5 -9.59 -12.55 -4.08
N ILE A 6 -9.46 -12.77 -2.77
CA ILE A 6 -9.64 -11.73 -1.77
C ILE A 6 -8.59 -10.62 -1.96
N VAL A 7 -7.32 -11.00 -2.15
CA VAL A 7 -6.24 -10.04 -2.37
C VAL A 7 -6.46 -9.27 -3.67
N LYS A 8 -6.84 -9.93 -4.74
CA LYS A 8 -7.12 -9.27 -6.02
C LYS A 8 -8.25 -8.26 -5.89
N ASP A 9 -9.35 -8.66 -5.26
CA ASP A 9 -10.51 -7.77 -5.10
C ASP A 9 -10.16 -6.58 -4.22
N PHE A 10 -9.35 -6.80 -3.18
CA PHE A 10 -8.86 -5.72 -2.34
C PHE A 10 -8.03 -4.72 -3.12
N MET A 11 -7.07 -5.19 -3.92
CA MET A 11 -6.20 -4.29 -4.71
C MET A 11 -6.99 -3.54 -5.78
N ILE A 12 -7.96 -4.20 -6.40
CA ILE A 12 -8.84 -3.54 -7.37
C ILE A 12 -9.64 -2.43 -6.70
N ALA A 13 -10.16 -2.68 -5.51
CA ALA A 13 -10.92 -1.67 -4.76
C ALA A 13 -10.04 -0.47 -4.38
N LEU A 14 -8.81 -0.71 -3.94
CA LEU A 14 -7.87 0.38 -3.65
C LEU A 14 -7.61 1.23 -4.88
N GLU A 15 -7.33 0.60 -6.01
CA GLU A 15 -7.02 1.33 -7.24
C GLU A 15 -8.23 2.10 -7.76
N ALA A 16 -9.43 1.56 -7.56
CA ALA A 16 -10.68 2.22 -7.97
C ALA A 16 -11.17 3.29 -6.99
N LYS A 17 -10.43 3.55 -5.93
CA LYS A 17 -10.78 4.52 -4.86
C LYS A 17 -12.02 4.10 -4.07
N GLU A 18 -12.32 2.82 -4.05
CA GLU A 18 -13.43 2.26 -3.25
C GLU A 18 -12.90 1.88 -1.88
N PHE A 19 -12.57 2.89 -1.06
CA PHE A 19 -11.86 2.67 0.20
C PHE A 19 -12.68 1.93 1.24
N ASP A 20 -13.99 2.15 1.30
CA ASP A 20 -14.84 1.43 2.23
C ASP A 20 -14.89 -0.06 1.86
N LYS A 21 -14.96 -0.36 0.58
CA LYS A 21 -14.92 -1.73 0.09
C LYS A 21 -13.58 -2.38 0.37
N ALA A 22 -12.48 -1.66 0.09
CA ALA A 22 -11.14 -2.16 0.38
C ALA A 22 -10.99 -2.45 1.87
N ALA A 23 -11.45 -1.55 2.74
CA ALA A 23 -11.38 -1.74 4.18
C ALA A 23 -12.17 -2.97 4.64
N SER A 24 -13.25 -3.31 3.94
CA SER A 24 -14.06 -4.48 4.30
C SER A 24 -13.33 -5.80 4.15
N TYR A 25 -12.24 -5.83 3.36
CA TYR A 25 -11.41 -7.03 3.21
C TYR A 25 -10.35 -7.15 4.31
N LEU A 26 -10.16 -6.11 5.12
CA LEU A 26 -9.14 -6.09 6.16
C LEU A 26 -9.74 -6.49 7.50
N SER A 27 -8.96 -7.24 8.30
CA SER A 27 -9.39 -7.57 9.65
C SER A 27 -9.33 -6.33 10.55
N ASP A 28 -10.04 -6.37 11.68
CA ASP A 28 -10.02 -5.25 12.62
C ASP A 28 -8.63 -5.03 13.24
N GLU A 29 -7.83 -6.07 13.28
CA GLU A 29 -6.47 -6.03 13.82
C GLU A 29 -5.41 -5.91 12.72
N PHE A 30 -5.79 -5.46 11.55
CA PHE A 30 -4.91 -5.35 10.40
C PHE A 30 -3.66 -4.51 10.69
N VAL A 31 -2.53 -4.96 10.16
CA VAL A 31 -1.24 -4.27 10.28
C VAL A 31 -0.58 -4.19 8.90
N PHE A 32 -0.12 -3.00 8.55
CA PHE A 32 0.67 -2.77 7.33
C PHE A 32 2.08 -2.37 7.73
N SER A 33 3.09 -3.11 7.29
CA SER A 33 4.47 -2.87 7.68
C SER A 33 5.40 -2.84 6.47
N GLY A 34 6.57 -2.23 6.65
CA GLY A 34 7.62 -2.16 5.63
C GLY A 34 7.82 -0.80 5.01
N TRP A 35 6.85 0.12 5.11
CA TRP A 35 6.98 1.48 4.55
C TRP A 35 7.40 2.52 5.59
N THR A 36 7.08 2.29 6.84
CA THR A 36 7.29 3.27 7.90
C THR A 36 8.00 2.61 9.08
N PRO A 37 8.66 3.41 9.95
CA PRO A 37 9.30 2.84 11.14
C PRO A 37 8.32 2.14 12.08
N GLN A 38 7.09 2.68 12.17
CA GLN A 38 6.03 2.08 12.95
C GLN A 38 4.99 1.48 12.02
N PRO A 39 4.49 0.27 12.28
CA PRO A 39 3.44 -0.30 11.45
C PRO A 39 2.18 0.58 11.48
N LEU A 40 1.42 0.54 10.39
CA LEU A 40 0.15 1.26 10.29
C LEU A 40 -1.00 0.32 10.62
N ASP A 41 -1.97 0.81 11.38
CA ASP A 41 -3.20 0.07 11.59
C ASP A 41 -4.15 0.25 10.39
N LYS A 42 -5.33 -0.37 10.47
CA LYS A 42 -6.31 -0.35 9.40
C LYS A 42 -6.70 1.08 8.98
N ASP A 43 -7.04 1.92 9.96
CA ASP A 43 -7.49 3.28 9.68
C ASP A 43 -6.34 4.14 9.14
N GLN A 44 -5.15 3.99 9.69
CA GLN A 44 -3.96 4.70 9.22
C GLN A 44 -3.60 4.30 7.79
N PHE A 45 -3.65 3.01 7.48
CA PHE A 45 -3.35 2.50 6.14
C PHE A 45 -4.36 3.06 5.12
N ILE A 46 -5.64 3.01 5.43
CA ILE A 46 -6.68 3.51 4.51
C ILE A 46 -6.53 5.02 4.32
N THR A 47 -6.20 5.75 5.38
CA THR A 47 -5.95 7.19 5.29
C THR A 47 -4.78 7.49 4.35
N VAL A 48 -3.67 6.76 4.47
CA VAL A 48 -2.52 6.93 3.59
C VAL A 48 -2.90 6.65 2.14
N MET A 49 -3.62 5.57 1.88
CA MET A 49 -4.04 5.23 0.52
C MET A 49 -4.99 6.26 -0.07
N ARG A 50 -5.92 6.76 0.73
CA ARG A 50 -6.86 7.80 0.29
C ARG A 50 -6.10 9.08 -0.08
N GLU A 51 -5.13 9.48 0.74
CA GLU A 51 -4.36 10.70 0.48
C GLU A 51 -3.44 10.54 -0.74
N LEU A 52 -2.82 9.39 -0.89
CA LEU A 52 -2.00 9.13 -2.07
C LEU A 52 -2.83 9.20 -3.35
N LYS A 53 -4.05 8.66 -3.32
CA LYS A 53 -4.95 8.72 -4.48
C LYS A 53 -5.50 10.13 -4.69
N ALA A 54 -5.62 10.93 -3.65
CA ALA A 54 -6.04 12.33 -3.78
C ALA A 54 -4.95 13.15 -4.48
N GLY A 55 -3.69 12.92 -4.13
CA GLY A 55 -2.57 13.63 -4.75
C GLY A 55 -2.17 13.06 -6.11
N LEU A 56 -2.30 11.75 -6.30
CA LEU A 56 -1.98 11.05 -7.52
C LEU A 56 -3.20 10.24 -7.97
N PRO A 57 -4.20 10.91 -8.61
CA PRO A 57 -5.46 10.23 -8.92
C PRO A 57 -5.33 9.03 -9.85
N ASN A 58 -4.28 9.00 -10.69
CA ASN A 58 -4.01 7.89 -11.58
C ASN A 58 -3.02 6.89 -11.01
N LEU A 59 -2.77 6.92 -9.69
CA LEU A 59 -1.86 5.98 -9.05
C LEU A 59 -2.30 4.55 -9.35
N SER A 60 -1.39 3.77 -9.93
CA SER A 60 -1.63 2.38 -10.28
C SER A 60 -0.62 1.50 -9.56
N PHE A 61 -1.07 0.33 -9.14
CA PHE A 61 -0.22 -0.61 -8.40
C PHE A 61 0.39 -1.68 -9.29
N HIS A 62 -0.07 -1.81 -10.53
CA HIS A 62 0.40 -2.86 -11.47
C HIS A 62 0.55 -4.20 -10.77
N PHE A 63 -0.49 -4.56 -10.04
CA PHE A 63 -0.50 -5.72 -9.16
C PHE A 63 -0.58 -7.02 -9.96
N HIS A 64 0.25 -8.01 -9.60
CA HIS A 64 0.08 -9.37 -10.08
C HIS A 64 0.53 -10.37 -9.03
N THR A 65 -0.18 -11.47 -8.94
CA THR A 65 0.10 -12.53 -7.97
C THR A 65 1.32 -13.33 -8.40
N VAL A 66 2.27 -13.49 -7.49
CA VAL A 66 3.47 -14.29 -7.73
C VAL A 66 3.30 -15.68 -7.14
N LYS A 67 2.73 -15.79 -5.96
CA LYS A 67 2.65 -17.06 -5.28
C LYS A 67 1.51 -17.09 -4.26
N ASP A 68 0.77 -18.20 -4.24
CA ASP A 68 -0.24 -18.49 -3.25
C ASP A 68 0.31 -19.62 -2.38
N VAL A 69 0.40 -19.40 -1.07
CA VAL A 69 0.92 -20.37 -0.12
C VAL A 69 -0.14 -20.68 0.92
N HIS A 70 -0.54 -21.94 0.99
CA HIS A 70 -1.43 -22.43 2.03
C HIS A 70 -0.59 -23.02 3.15
N ASP A 71 -0.78 -22.50 4.36
CA ASP A 71 -0.16 -23.04 5.56
C ASP A 71 -1.14 -24.05 6.18
N LEU A 72 -0.63 -25.22 6.52
CA LEU A 72 -1.42 -26.26 7.18
C LEU A 72 -1.90 -25.83 8.57
N GLU A 73 -1.34 -24.75 9.13
CA GLU A 73 -1.69 -24.23 10.44
C GLU A 73 -2.69 -23.07 10.40
N GLN A 74 -3.52 -22.96 9.35
CA GLN A 74 -4.67 -22.07 9.27
C GLN A 74 -4.42 -20.67 8.72
N GLU A 75 -3.23 -20.31 8.31
CA GLU A 75 -2.98 -19.04 7.67
C GLU A 75 -2.74 -19.23 6.18
N ASP A 76 -3.43 -18.44 5.38
CA ASP A 76 -3.17 -18.38 3.96
C ASP A 76 -2.24 -17.20 3.69
N SER A 77 -1.26 -17.40 2.84
CA SER A 77 -0.33 -16.36 2.42
C SER A 77 -0.38 -16.18 0.91
N VAL A 78 -0.41 -14.93 0.49
CA VAL A 78 -0.34 -14.56 -0.91
C VAL A 78 0.84 -13.63 -1.09
N LYS A 79 1.66 -13.89 -2.10
CA LYS A 79 2.76 -13.00 -2.48
C LYS A 79 2.45 -12.38 -3.83
N ALA A 80 2.65 -11.08 -3.93
CA ALA A 80 2.35 -10.34 -5.14
C ALA A 80 3.47 -9.35 -5.44
N ALA A 81 3.61 -9.03 -6.71
CA ALA A 81 4.48 -7.95 -7.13
C ALA A 81 3.63 -6.69 -7.30
N VAL A 82 4.13 -5.58 -6.80
CA VAL A 82 3.46 -4.29 -6.86
C VAL A 82 4.45 -3.26 -7.36
N GLN A 83 4.09 -2.57 -8.44
CA GLN A 83 4.87 -1.47 -8.97
C GLN A 83 4.00 -0.24 -9.04
N MET A 84 4.31 0.77 -8.25
CA MET A 84 3.49 1.98 -8.17
C MET A 84 3.95 3.00 -9.19
N THR A 85 3.01 3.51 -9.98
CA THR A 85 3.24 4.59 -10.93
C THR A 85 2.10 5.59 -10.84
N GLY A 86 2.38 6.85 -11.12
CA GLY A 86 1.33 7.87 -11.12
C GLY A 86 1.90 9.25 -11.35
N THR A 87 1.00 10.21 -11.55
CA THR A 87 1.35 11.61 -11.72
C THR A 87 0.66 12.43 -10.65
N GLN A 88 1.42 13.24 -9.94
CA GLN A 88 0.86 14.10 -8.92
C GLN A 88 0.16 15.28 -9.60
N THR A 89 -1.11 15.48 -9.25
CA THR A 89 -1.89 16.61 -9.76
C THR A 89 -2.36 17.54 -8.65
N ASP A 90 -2.19 17.13 -7.39
CA ASP A 90 -2.63 17.92 -6.24
C ASP A 90 -1.72 17.64 -5.05
N GLY A 91 -1.73 18.54 -4.08
CA GLY A 91 -1.06 18.32 -2.80
C GLY A 91 -1.84 17.29 -1.97
N PHE A 92 -1.17 16.74 -0.97
CA PHE A 92 -1.80 15.78 -0.08
C PHE A 92 -1.13 15.80 1.30
N ILE A 93 -1.78 15.14 2.26
CA ILE A 93 -1.27 15.05 3.62
C ILE A 93 -1.13 13.59 4.02
N LEU A 94 -0.14 13.32 4.88
CA LEU A 94 0.08 11.97 5.40
C LEU A 94 0.15 12.02 6.93
N PRO A 95 -1.02 12.24 7.61
CA PRO A 95 -1.02 12.42 9.05
C PRO A 95 -0.40 11.25 9.83
N PRO A 96 -0.62 9.98 9.44
CA PRO A 96 -0.01 8.88 10.20
C PRO A 96 1.51 8.88 10.20
N LEU A 97 2.15 9.58 9.24
CA LEU A 97 3.60 9.66 9.16
C LEU A 97 4.16 10.90 9.86
N GLY A 98 3.30 11.81 10.32
CA GLY A 98 3.75 13.01 10.99
C GLY A 98 4.49 13.98 10.10
N LEU A 99 4.26 13.93 8.81
CA LEU A 99 4.95 14.80 7.84
C LEU A 99 4.17 16.09 7.63
N PRO A 100 4.87 17.18 7.26
CA PRO A 100 4.18 18.40 6.83
C PRO A 100 3.40 18.14 5.54
N PRO A 101 2.43 19.00 5.20
CA PRO A 101 1.69 18.84 3.94
C PRO A 101 2.61 18.74 2.74
N ILE A 102 2.29 17.82 1.84
CA ILE A 102 3.07 17.59 0.64
C ILE A 102 2.51 18.51 -0.46
N PRO A 103 3.31 19.46 -0.97
CA PRO A 103 2.82 20.36 -2.00
C PRO A 103 2.72 19.69 -3.35
N GLN A 104 1.97 20.30 -4.27
CA GLN A 104 1.86 19.80 -5.62
C GLN A 104 3.16 20.12 -6.38
N MET A 105 3.84 19.06 -6.82
CA MET A 105 5.12 19.16 -7.54
C MET A 105 4.97 18.87 -9.03
N ALA A 106 3.81 18.38 -9.47
CA ALA A 106 3.49 18.08 -10.86
C ALA A 106 4.47 17.10 -11.51
N ARG A 107 4.91 16.09 -10.74
CA ARG A 107 5.89 15.12 -11.22
C ARG A 107 5.26 13.74 -11.41
N THR A 108 5.80 13.00 -12.38
CA THR A 108 5.45 11.61 -12.57
C THR A 108 6.36 10.74 -11.72
N VAL A 109 5.75 9.76 -11.06
CA VAL A 109 6.45 8.83 -10.17
C VAL A 109 6.39 7.44 -10.80
N SER A 110 7.53 6.75 -10.82
CA SER A 110 7.61 5.36 -11.22
C SER A 110 8.55 4.66 -10.25
N LEU A 111 7.98 3.85 -9.36
CA LEU A 111 8.75 3.17 -8.32
C LEU A 111 9.21 1.81 -8.81
N PRO A 112 10.30 1.26 -8.24
CA PRO A 112 10.69 -0.11 -8.54
C PRO A 112 9.63 -1.09 -8.04
N GLU A 113 9.59 -2.26 -8.67
CA GLU A 113 8.69 -3.33 -8.24
C GLU A 113 9.09 -3.83 -6.87
N GLU A 114 8.11 -3.99 -5.99
CA GLU A 114 8.30 -4.53 -4.65
C GLU A 114 7.45 -5.78 -4.46
N GLN A 115 7.89 -6.68 -3.61
CA GLN A 115 7.09 -7.83 -3.23
C GLN A 115 6.27 -7.49 -1.98
N TRP A 116 4.97 -7.72 -2.08
CA TRP A 116 4.04 -7.57 -0.96
C TRP A 116 3.58 -8.95 -0.52
N SER A 117 3.68 -9.23 0.77
CA SER A 117 3.19 -10.47 1.36
C SER A 117 1.92 -10.19 2.15
N TYR A 118 0.87 -10.93 1.83
CA TYR A 118 -0.44 -10.79 2.47
C TYR A 118 -0.70 -12.04 3.31
N THR A 119 -1.05 -11.84 4.58
CA THR A 119 -1.45 -12.94 5.46
C THR A 119 -2.93 -12.81 5.75
N LEU A 120 -3.68 -13.89 5.50
CA LEU A 120 -5.13 -13.91 5.67
C LEU A 120 -5.49 -14.81 6.82
N GLN A 121 -6.48 -14.38 7.61
CA GLN A 121 -7.06 -15.15 8.71
C GLN A 121 -8.59 -14.98 8.65
N ASN A 122 -9.30 -16.08 8.71
CA ASN A 122 -10.78 -16.08 8.71
C ASN A 122 -11.37 -15.30 7.51
N GLY A 123 -10.75 -15.43 6.35
CA GLY A 123 -11.24 -14.78 5.14
C GLY A 123 -10.97 -13.29 5.06
N LYS A 124 -10.14 -12.75 5.95
CA LYS A 124 -9.77 -11.33 5.97
C LYS A 124 -8.27 -11.19 5.89
N ILE A 125 -7.80 -10.08 5.31
CA ILE A 125 -6.38 -9.76 5.28
C ILE A 125 -5.99 -9.22 6.66
N ALA A 126 -5.14 -9.97 7.35
CA ALA A 126 -4.70 -9.61 8.71
C ALA A 126 -3.40 -8.81 8.70
N ARG A 127 -2.58 -8.99 7.66
CA ARG A 127 -1.28 -8.32 7.58
C ARG A 127 -0.86 -8.16 6.13
N ILE A 128 -0.24 -7.03 5.84
CA ILE A 128 0.52 -6.84 4.61
C ILE A 128 1.93 -6.43 5.02
N MET A 129 2.93 -7.12 4.49
CA MET A 129 4.33 -6.76 4.70
C MET A 129 4.94 -6.43 3.34
N VAL A 130 5.51 -5.25 3.22
CA VAL A 130 6.23 -4.83 2.02
C VAL A 130 7.70 -5.18 2.19
N HIS A 131 8.24 -5.93 1.23
CA HIS A 131 9.67 -6.24 1.18
C HIS A 131 10.34 -5.13 0.39
N ARG A 132 10.89 -4.16 1.10
CA ARG A 132 11.40 -2.94 0.48
C ARG A 132 12.63 -3.18 -0.37
N VAL A 133 12.70 -2.39 -1.44
CA VAL A 133 13.87 -2.34 -2.32
C VAL A 133 14.39 -0.90 -2.34
N PRO A 134 15.67 -0.66 -2.66
CA PRO A 134 16.18 0.70 -2.77
C PRO A 134 15.35 1.54 -3.73
N GLY A 135 14.98 2.72 -3.30
CA GLY A 135 14.15 3.63 -4.09
C GLY A 135 12.66 3.34 -4.07
N GLY A 136 12.22 2.33 -3.30
CA GLY A 136 10.81 1.99 -3.19
C GLY A 136 10.13 2.57 -1.97
N GLY A 137 8.86 2.20 -1.79
CA GLY A 137 8.05 2.61 -0.65
C GLY A 137 7.68 4.08 -0.67
N ILE A 138 7.12 4.55 0.45
CA ILE A 138 6.67 5.94 0.57
C ILE A 138 7.86 6.92 0.49
N GLN A 139 9.00 6.52 1.03
CA GLN A 139 10.20 7.35 0.97
C GLN A 139 10.66 7.56 -0.48
N GLY A 140 10.64 6.48 -1.28
CA GLY A 140 10.98 6.57 -2.70
C GLY A 140 10.00 7.44 -3.47
N LEU A 141 8.71 7.32 -3.16
CA LEU A 141 7.67 8.15 -3.78
C LEU A 141 7.92 9.63 -3.51
N LEU A 142 8.14 9.99 -2.25
CA LEU A 142 8.39 11.38 -1.88
C LEU A 142 9.67 11.91 -2.51
N HIS A 143 10.71 11.09 -2.56
CA HIS A 143 11.97 11.46 -3.20
C HIS A 143 11.77 11.78 -4.69
N GLN A 144 10.99 10.97 -5.40
CA GLN A 144 10.71 11.22 -6.82
C GLN A 144 9.86 12.48 -7.02
N LEU A 145 9.06 12.86 -6.02
CA LEU A 145 8.35 14.13 -6.05
C LEU A 145 9.26 15.33 -5.72
N GLY A 146 10.54 15.08 -5.39
CA GLY A 146 11.47 16.13 -5.05
C GLY A 146 11.45 16.52 -3.57
N ILE A 147 10.89 15.64 -2.73
CA ILE A 147 10.74 15.91 -1.30
C ILE A 147 11.64 14.93 -0.54
N ASP A 148 12.66 15.48 0.13
CA ASP A 148 13.52 14.68 0.98
C ASP A 148 13.02 14.77 2.41
N VAL A 149 12.54 13.65 2.94
CA VAL A 149 12.09 13.57 4.33
C VAL A 149 12.90 12.49 5.04
N PRO A 150 13.35 12.76 6.26
CA PRO A 150 14.12 11.77 7.01
C PRO A 150 13.18 10.74 7.65
N ILE A 151 12.69 9.81 6.85
CA ILE A 151 11.95 8.68 7.37
C ILE A 151 12.98 7.66 7.81
N ILE A 152 13.18 7.57 9.11
CA ILE A 152 14.15 6.64 9.69
C ILE A 152 13.46 5.28 9.86
N GLN A 153 14.16 4.25 9.48
CA GLN A 153 13.61 2.90 9.54
C GLN A 153 14.50 1.97 10.30
#